data_8501fe6c315c10ee485b2395c5ff4dc8
#
_entry.id   8501fe6c315c10ee485b2395c5ff4dc8
#
_cell.length_a   1.000
_cell.length_b   1.000
_cell.length_c   1.000
_cell.angle_alpha   90.00
_cell.angle_beta   90.00
_cell.angle_gamma   90.00
#
_symmetry.space_group_name_H-M   'P 1'
#
loop_
_entity.id
_entity.type
_entity.pdbx_description
1 polymer ?
#
loop_
_entity_poly.entity_id
_entity_poly.type
_entity_poly.pdbx_seq_one_letter_code
_entity_poly.pdbx_strand_id
1 'polypeptide(L)'
;MFQTAPIEAASQSELTSQIAARLHTALTTHLQQAYAPDQRKNLRLFSATETADLLGVTGQFLRKCHSDGSLPEPEVIKNGRRFYSGEEILQARHFLKASSRKPGKYLPGRREGDKLQVIQLMNFKGGSAKST
;
A
#
# COMPACT_ATOMS: atom_id res chain seq x y z
N MET A 1 -26.52 -58.80 -33.97
CA MET A 1 -26.85 -57.34 -34.06
C MET A 1 -26.40 -56.71 -32.77
N PHE A 2 -25.19 -56.14 -32.77
CA PHE A 2 -24.62 -55.47 -31.57
C PHE A 2 -24.83 -53.99 -31.75
N GLN A 3 -25.62 -53.43 -30.89
CA GLN A 3 -25.89 -51.99 -30.85
C GLN A 3 -24.82 -51.37 -29.96
N THR A 4 -23.81 -50.75 -30.55
CA THR A 4 -22.83 -49.95 -29.84
C THR A 4 -23.42 -48.57 -29.61
N ALA A 5 -23.74 -48.27 -28.37
CA ALA A 5 -24.20 -46.96 -27.93
C ALA A 5 -23.10 -45.92 -28.01
N PRO A 6 -23.38 -44.65 -28.33
CA PRO A 6 -22.38 -43.57 -28.36
C PRO A 6 -22.10 -43.05 -26.96
N ILE A 7 -21.12 -43.56 -26.27
CA ILE A 7 -20.75 -43.20 -24.88
C ILE A 7 -19.69 -42.10 -24.79
N GLU A 8 -19.07 -41.67 -25.91
CA GLU A 8 -17.84 -40.84 -25.79
C GLU A 8 -18.01 -39.31 -25.83
N ALA A 9 -19.04 -38.78 -26.43
CA ALA A 9 -19.13 -37.33 -26.63
C ALA A 9 -19.63 -36.57 -25.34
N ALA A 10 -20.50 -37.18 -24.54
CA ALA A 10 -20.94 -36.61 -23.26
C ALA A 10 -19.86 -36.58 -22.20
N SER A 11 -18.95 -37.56 -22.23
CA SER A 11 -17.84 -37.73 -21.30
C SER A 11 -16.75 -36.63 -21.45
N GLN A 12 -16.42 -36.21 -22.67
CA GLN A 12 -15.39 -35.20 -22.89
C GLN A 12 -15.82 -33.79 -22.46
N SER A 13 -17.06 -33.41 -22.76
CA SER A 13 -17.61 -32.11 -22.33
C SER A 13 -17.72 -32.02 -20.80
N GLU A 14 -18.10 -33.09 -20.16
CA GLU A 14 -18.21 -33.17 -18.71
C GLU A 14 -16.83 -33.15 -18.03
N LEU A 15 -15.85 -33.84 -18.60
CA LEU A 15 -14.46 -33.83 -18.12
C LEU A 15 -13.81 -32.45 -18.24
N THR A 16 -14.00 -31.78 -19.38
CA THR A 16 -13.49 -30.42 -19.58
C THR A 16 -14.13 -29.43 -18.62
N SER A 17 -15.41 -29.54 -18.36
CA SER A 17 -16.14 -28.72 -17.40
C SER A 17 -15.65 -28.93 -15.97
N GLN A 18 -15.39 -30.18 -15.57
CA GLN A 18 -14.83 -30.50 -14.27
C GLN A 18 -13.39 -29.98 -14.09
N ILE A 19 -12.57 -30.08 -15.11
CA ILE A 19 -11.19 -29.54 -15.11
C ILE A 19 -11.24 -28.02 -14.98
N ALA A 20 -12.09 -27.35 -15.75
CA ALA A 20 -12.26 -25.90 -15.68
C ALA A 20 -12.70 -25.43 -14.30
N ALA A 21 -13.68 -26.12 -13.68
CA ALA A 21 -14.15 -25.82 -12.33
C ALA A 21 -13.03 -25.99 -11.28
N ARG A 22 -12.26 -27.08 -11.38
CA ARG A 22 -11.12 -27.33 -10.46
C ARG A 22 -10.02 -26.28 -10.60
N LEU A 23 -9.67 -25.90 -11.84
CA LEU A 23 -8.72 -24.83 -12.12
C LEU A 23 -9.20 -23.50 -11.58
N HIS A 24 -10.46 -23.15 -11.80
CA HIS A 24 -11.05 -21.92 -11.26
C HIS A 24 -10.98 -21.88 -9.73
N THR A 25 -11.38 -22.95 -9.08
CA THR A 25 -11.31 -23.04 -7.61
C THR A 25 -9.88 -22.95 -7.09
N ALA A 26 -8.94 -23.67 -7.71
CA ALA A 26 -7.53 -23.64 -7.31
C ALA A 26 -6.91 -22.24 -7.49
N LEU A 27 -7.17 -21.57 -8.62
CA LEU A 27 -6.72 -20.21 -8.87
C LEU A 27 -7.34 -19.20 -7.89
N THR A 28 -8.64 -19.31 -7.63
CA THR A 28 -9.32 -18.42 -6.67
C THR A 28 -8.76 -18.60 -5.26
N THR A 29 -8.56 -19.85 -4.83
CA THR A 29 -7.97 -20.15 -3.52
C THR A 29 -6.54 -19.61 -3.43
N HIS A 30 -5.74 -19.82 -4.47
CA HIS A 30 -4.36 -19.31 -4.51
C HIS A 30 -4.32 -17.79 -4.48
N LEU A 31 -5.18 -17.12 -5.23
CA LEU A 31 -5.30 -15.65 -5.21
C LEU A 31 -5.73 -15.12 -3.85
N GLN A 32 -6.69 -15.78 -3.19
CA GLN A 32 -7.13 -15.42 -1.85
C GLN A 32 -6.05 -15.61 -0.79
N GLN A 33 -5.22 -16.66 -0.93
CA GLN A 33 -4.08 -16.89 -0.03
C GLN A 33 -2.93 -15.90 -0.29
N ALA A 34 -2.61 -15.64 -1.56
CA ALA A 34 -1.53 -14.72 -1.93
C ALA A 34 -1.89 -13.25 -1.71
N TYR A 35 -3.18 -12.91 -1.85
CA TYR A 35 -3.71 -11.53 -1.79
C TYR A 35 -4.96 -11.52 -0.92
N ALA A 36 -4.80 -11.84 0.36
CA ALA A 36 -5.92 -11.80 1.29
C ALA A 36 -6.60 -10.42 1.24
N PRO A 37 -7.94 -10.36 1.11
CA PRO A 37 -8.67 -9.09 0.99
C PRO A 37 -8.47 -8.18 2.19
N ASP A 38 -8.15 -8.74 3.34
CA ASP A 38 -7.91 -8.03 4.60
C ASP A 38 -6.43 -7.64 4.79
N GLN A 39 -5.56 -7.99 3.84
CA GLN A 39 -4.15 -7.66 3.93
C GLN A 39 -3.95 -6.16 3.76
N ARG A 40 -3.60 -5.46 4.83
CA ARG A 40 -3.24 -4.05 4.77
C ARG A 40 -2.01 -3.89 3.89
N LYS A 41 -2.15 -3.14 2.82
CA LYS A 41 -1.02 -2.73 1.99
C LYS A 41 -0.27 -1.64 2.74
N ASN A 42 0.83 -1.99 3.34
CA ASN A 42 1.72 -1.01 3.96
C ASN A 42 2.67 -0.43 2.92
N LEU A 43 2.92 0.87 3.02
CA LEU A 43 3.99 1.49 2.26
C LEU A 43 5.34 0.87 2.66
N ARG A 44 6.30 0.88 1.73
CA ARG A 44 7.66 0.47 2.05
C ARG A 44 8.24 1.37 3.16
N LEU A 45 9.22 0.87 3.85
CA LEU A 45 9.97 1.69 4.80
C LEU A 45 10.88 2.68 4.06
N PHE A 46 11.04 3.87 4.61
CA PHE A 46 11.86 4.94 4.08
C PHE A 46 13.15 5.06 4.89
N SER A 47 14.27 5.28 4.21
CA SER A 47 15.54 5.56 4.87
C SER A 47 15.54 6.95 5.55
N ALA A 48 16.47 7.17 6.47
CA ALA A 48 16.60 8.48 7.14
C ALA A 48 16.84 9.65 6.16
N THR A 49 17.54 9.41 5.06
CA THR A 49 17.76 10.41 4.01
C THR A 49 16.46 10.74 3.28
N GLU A 50 15.75 9.71 2.78
CA GLU A 50 14.45 9.89 2.12
C GLU A 50 13.45 10.55 3.06
N THR A 51 13.44 10.17 4.33
CA THR A 51 12.55 10.79 5.34
C THR A 51 12.89 12.27 5.55
N ALA A 52 14.14 12.63 5.64
CA ALA A 52 14.55 14.03 5.74
C ALA A 52 14.13 14.85 4.53
N ASP A 53 14.29 14.31 3.32
CA ASP A 53 13.85 14.93 2.07
C ASP A 53 12.31 15.10 2.03
N LEU A 54 11.56 14.07 2.40
CA LEU A 54 10.09 14.11 2.48
C LEU A 54 9.57 15.13 3.51
N LEU A 55 10.30 15.32 4.60
CA LEU A 55 9.99 16.31 5.64
C LEU A 55 10.47 17.72 5.27
N GLY A 56 11.32 17.86 4.26
CA GLY A 56 11.96 19.12 3.89
C GLY A 56 12.90 19.65 4.97
N VAL A 57 13.64 18.74 5.64
CA VAL A 57 14.62 19.03 6.68
C VAL A 57 15.98 18.42 6.34
N THR A 58 17.03 18.83 7.04
CA THR A 58 18.33 18.19 6.89
C THR A 58 18.42 16.90 7.71
N GLY A 59 19.19 15.90 7.23
CA GLY A 59 19.42 14.67 7.97
C GLY A 59 20.07 14.90 9.35
N GLN A 60 20.84 15.97 9.51
CA GLN A 60 21.42 16.36 10.80
C GLN A 60 20.32 16.84 11.76
N PHE A 61 19.38 17.65 11.27
CA PHE A 61 18.26 18.10 12.07
C PHE A 61 17.38 16.93 12.54
N LEU A 62 17.09 15.98 11.63
CA LEU A 62 16.33 14.79 11.99
C LEU A 62 17.04 13.98 13.09
N ARG A 63 18.35 13.77 12.97
CA ARG A 63 19.15 13.11 13.99
C ARG A 63 19.13 13.84 15.33
N LYS A 64 19.23 15.16 15.29
CA LYS A 64 19.15 15.99 16.50
C LYS A 64 17.81 15.82 17.21
N CYS A 65 16.70 15.84 16.47
CA CYS A 65 15.34 15.63 17.05
C CYS A 65 15.22 14.28 17.78
N HIS A 66 15.87 13.23 17.30
CA HIS A 66 15.92 11.96 18.01
C HIS A 66 16.80 12.03 19.25
N SER A 67 18.00 12.64 19.13
CA SER A 67 18.92 12.79 20.28
C SER A 67 18.35 13.63 21.41
N ASP A 68 17.60 14.66 21.06
CA ASP A 68 16.95 15.55 22.03
C ASP A 68 15.64 14.96 22.61
N GLY A 69 15.24 13.75 22.16
CA GLY A 69 13.99 13.12 22.57
C GLY A 69 12.73 13.78 22.02
N SER A 70 12.87 14.75 21.11
CA SER A 70 11.74 15.47 20.49
C SER A 70 10.95 14.60 19.54
N LEU A 71 11.60 13.67 18.88
CA LEU A 71 10.97 12.63 18.06
C LEU A 71 11.28 11.26 18.64
N PRO A 72 10.31 10.36 18.72
CA PRO A 72 10.54 8.99 19.14
C PRO A 72 11.49 8.29 18.15
N GLU A 73 12.28 7.35 18.64
CA GLU A 73 13.09 6.49 17.76
C GLU A 73 12.17 5.66 16.88
N PRO A 74 12.51 5.46 15.60
CA PRO A 74 11.73 4.61 14.71
C PRO A 74 11.79 3.15 15.15
N GLU A 75 10.70 2.41 14.92
CA GLU A 75 10.58 1.00 15.30
C GLU A 75 11.60 0.10 14.58
N VAL A 76 12.01 0.48 13.38
CA VAL A 76 12.88 -0.34 12.54
C VAL A 76 14.27 0.25 12.44
N ILE A 77 15.23 -0.41 13.10
CA ILE A 77 16.67 -0.12 12.95
C ILE A 77 17.34 -1.37 12.39
N LYS A 78 17.96 -1.25 11.19
CA LYS A 78 18.70 -2.34 10.54
C LYS A 78 20.15 -1.90 10.29
N ASN A 79 21.09 -2.68 10.76
CA ASN A 79 22.54 -2.38 10.59
C ASN A 79 22.92 -0.94 11.03
N GLY A 80 22.38 -0.48 12.15
CA GLY A 80 22.62 0.88 12.65
C GLY A 80 21.96 2.01 11.84
N ARG A 81 21.14 1.68 10.83
CA ARG A 81 20.39 2.63 10.02
C ARG A 81 18.94 2.64 10.42
N ARG A 82 18.40 3.85 10.59
CA ARG A 82 16.97 4.08 10.91
C ARG A 82 16.13 4.00 9.65
N PHE A 83 15.02 3.31 9.74
CA PHE A 83 14.00 3.23 8.70
C PHE A 83 12.65 3.65 9.28
N TYR A 84 11.87 4.39 8.51
CA TYR A 84 10.64 5.01 8.95
C TYR A 84 9.46 4.47 8.14
N SER A 85 8.38 4.19 8.81
CA SER A 85 7.08 3.94 8.20
C SER A 85 6.42 5.25 7.77
N GLY A 86 5.41 5.17 6.90
CA GLY A 86 4.61 6.34 6.52
C GLY A 86 3.91 7.00 7.71
N GLU A 87 3.55 6.21 8.71
CA GLU A 87 2.90 6.69 9.93
C GLU A 87 3.85 7.50 10.82
N GLU A 88 5.08 7.02 10.99
CA GLU A 88 6.13 7.74 11.73
C GLU A 88 6.52 9.07 11.02
N ILE A 89 6.53 9.09 9.70
CA ILE A 89 6.75 10.32 8.93
C ILE A 89 5.61 11.32 9.15
N LEU A 90 4.37 10.84 9.20
CA LEU A 90 3.21 11.70 9.51
C LEU A 90 3.30 12.27 10.93
N GLN A 91 3.64 11.46 11.91
CA GLN A 91 3.87 11.91 13.30
C GLN A 91 4.98 12.96 13.37
N ALA A 92 6.09 12.74 12.66
CA ALA A 92 7.17 13.72 12.56
C ALA A 92 6.69 15.06 11.95
N ARG A 93 5.82 15.01 10.93
CA ARG A 93 5.21 16.24 10.36
C ARG A 93 4.35 16.99 11.38
N HIS A 94 3.56 16.28 12.17
CA HIS A 94 2.75 16.89 13.24
C HIS A 94 3.64 17.56 14.28
N PHE A 95 4.69 16.90 14.71
CA PHE A 95 5.67 17.47 15.64
C PHE A 95 6.32 18.73 15.08
N LEU A 96 6.83 18.66 13.84
CA LEU A 96 7.47 19.79 13.18
C LEU A 96 6.52 20.96 12.95
N LYS A 97 5.22 20.69 12.70
CA LYS A 97 4.19 21.74 12.63
C LYS A 97 4.05 22.46 13.96
N ALA A 98 3.97 21.71 15.07
CA ALA A 98 3.80 22.26 16.39
C ALA A 98 4.99 23.12 16.85
N SER A 99 6.21 22.72 16.46
CA SER A 99 7.46 23.43 16.81
C SER A 99 7.83 24.54 15.83
N SER A 100 7.16 24.67 14.68
CA SER A 100 7.54 25.60 13.62
C SER A 100 6.89 26.97 13.80
N ARG A 101 7.70 28.03 13.60
CA ARG A 101 7.20 29.41 13.54
C ARG A 101 6.43 29.72 12.23
N LYS A 102 6.48 28.83 11.23
CA LYS A 102 5.79 28.98 9.93
C LYS A 102 4.66 27.94 9.86
N PRO A 103 3.41 28.32 10.15
CA PRO A 103 2.28 27.42 10.01
C PRO A 103 2.15 26.99 8.54
N GLY A 104 1.84 25.72 8.31
CA GLY A 104 1.59 25.18 6.98
C GLY A 104 2.83 24.69 6.21
N LYS A 105 4.05 24.86 6.73
CA LYS A 105 5.25 24.33 6.07
C LYS A 105 5.28 22.80 6.03
N TYR A 106 4.98 22.17 7.16
CA TYR A 106 5.13 20.71 7.32
C TYR A 106 3.84 19.93 7.12
N LEU A 107 2.72 20.57 7.42
CA LEU A 107 1.37 20.04 7.16
C LEU A 107 0.58 21.15 6.48
N PRO A 108 0.63 21.23 5.15
CA PRO A 108 -0.19 22.17 4.42
C PRO A 108 -1.66 21.79 4.64
N GLY A 109 -2.37 22.66 5.35
CA GLY A 109 -3.81 22.55 5.50
C GLY A 109 -4.49 23.40 4.43
N ARG A 110 -5.78 23.19 4.26
CA ARG A 110 -6.63 24.00 3.42
C ARG A 110 -6.63 25.45 3.95
N ARG A 111 -6.38 26.42 3.10
CA ARG A 111 -6.43 27.84 3.42
C ARG A 111 -7.85 28.35 3.27
N GLU A 112 -8.18 29.42 3.98
CA GLU A 112 -9.43 30.13 3.74
C GLU A 112 -9.48 30.64 2.31
N GLY A 113 -10.57 30.33 1.58
CA GLY A 113 -10.70 30.62 0.14
C GLY A 113 -10.21 29.53 -0.82
N ASP A 114 -9.51 28.50 -0.36
CA ASP A 114 -9.12 27.36 -1.21
C ASP A 114 -10.37 26.59 -1.67
N LYS A 115 -10.52 26.42 -2.98
CA LYS A 115 -11.59 25.58 -3.54
C LYS A 115 -11.29 24.12 -3.32
N LEU A 116 -12.29 23.37 -2.87
CA LEU A 116 -12.19 21.91 -2.80
C LEU A 116 -12.09 21.35 -4.23
N GLN A 117 -10.98 20.70 -4.53
CA GLN A 117 -10.83 19.96 -5.78
C GLN A 117 -11.15 18.48 -5.51
N VAL A 118 -12.16 17.97 -6.19
CA VAL A 118 -12.52 16.57 -6.17
C VAL A 118 -12.05 15.96 -7.49
N ILE A 119 -11.06 15.09 -7.42
CA ILE A 119 -10.54 14.35 -8.58
C ILE A 119 -11.08 12.93 -8.51
N GLN A 120 -11.95 12.58 -9.46
CA GLN A 120 -12.48 11.24 -9.60
C GLN A 120 -11.74 10.50 -10.72
N LEU A 121 -11.03 9.44 -10.37
CA LEU A 121 -10.39 8.55 -11.33
C LEU A 121 -11.35 7.41 -11.65
N MET A 122 -11.89 7.41 -12.87
CA MET A 122 -12.77 6.35 -13.37
C MET A 122 -12.05 5.54 -14.44
N ASN A 123 -12.09 4.23 -14.33
CA ASN A 123 -11.62 3.34 -15.37
C ASN A 123 -12.56 2.12 -15.44
N PHE A 124 -12.98 1.78 -16.67
CA PHE A 124 -13.84 0.64 -16.93
C PHE A 124 -13.12 -0.71 -16.88
N LYS A 125 -11.77 -0.71 -16.95
CA LYS A 125 -10.95 -1.92 -16.83
C LYS A 125 -10.29 -1.96 -15.45
N GLY A 126 -10.33 -3.12 -14.81
CA GLY A 126 -9.55 -3.39 -13.59
C GLY A 126 -8.05 -3.22 -13.86
N GLY A 127 -7.27 -2.85 -12.84
CA GLY A 127 -5.82 -2.75 -12.92
C GLY A 127 -5.26 -1.33 -13.11
N SER A 128 -6.09 -0.29 -13.19
CA SER A 128 -5.58 1.07 -13.06
C SER A 128 -5.34 1.40 -11.59
N ALA A 129 -4.24 2.09 -11.30
CA ALA A 129 -3.87 2.57 -9.97
C ALA A 129 -4.88 3.61 -9.42
N LYS A 130 -6.13 3.17 -9.18
CA LYS A 130 -7.20 4.04 -8.63
C LYS A 130 -7.13 4.21 -7.14
N SER A 131 -6.41 3.33 -6.47
CA SER A 131 -6.23 3.36 -5.02
C SER A 131 -4.74 3.16 -4.72
N THR A 132 -4.12 4.22 -4.37
CA THR A 132 -2.81 4.24 -3.72
C THR A 132 -3.01 4.51 -2.25
#